data_a49012ee295ebce9d0ccd8fceea1bd2a
#
_entry.id   a49012ee295ebce9d0ccd8fceea1bd2a
#
_cell.length_a   1.000
_cell.length_b   1.000
_cell.length_c   1.000
_cell.angle_alpha   90.00
_cell.angle_beta   90.00
_cell.angle_gamma   90.00
#
_symmetry.space_group_name_H-M   'P 1'
#
loop_
_entity.id
_entity.type
_entity.pdbx_description
1 polymer ?
#
loop_
_entity_poly.entity_id
_entity_poly.type
_entity_poly.pdbx_seq_one_letter_code
_entity_poly.pdbx_strand_id
1 'polypeptide(L)'
;MKIKNILILAILAGSFCSCADLINPSIQNAQTEEQMFKDPSSAMGILGYAYGNLPFETKSTTDIATDDAVTNDLGSGYIKMAQGTWAANNDPMSQWQARKITIQYLNLFLKNVETVSWSKDPFRQAMFIDKLRGEALGLRALNMYYLLRNHGGWTSGGQLLGVPIILEPEGVESDFNQPRASFQACVEQIYADIDEAMKLLPFDYVQLTDDNEVPQRYKEIGVQYAQEYNAVFGDSFS
;
A
#
# COMPACT_ATOMS: atom_id res chain seq x y z
N MET A 1 -14.65 66.79 8.00
CA MET A 1 -14.09 65.45 8.46
C MET A 1 -12.58 65.63 8.45
N LYS A 2 -11.93 65.52 9.60
CA LYS A 2 -10.52 65.93 9.74
C LYS A 2 -9.59 64.88 9.12
N ILE A 3 -8.57 65.27 8.37
CA ILE A 3 -7.55 64.50 7.68
C ILE A 3 -7.02 63.33 8.54
N LYS A 4 -6.95 63.53 9.87
CA LYS A 4 -6.56 62.59 10.87
C LYS A 4 -7.43 61.31 10.90
N ASN A 5 -8.75 61.44 10.63
CA ASN A 5 -9.67 60.30 10.64
C ASN A 5 -9.59 59.50 9.33
N ILE A 6 -9.19 60.15 8.21
CA ILE A 6 -8.96 59.45 6.93
C ILE A 6 -7.68 58.64 6.98
N LEU A 7 -6.64 59.16 7.65
CA LEU A 7 -5.37 58.44 7.82
C LEU A 7 -5.55 57.19 8.70
N ILE A 8 -6.34 57.27 9.77
CA ILE A 8 -6.63 56.13 10.66
C ILE A 8 -7.46 55.07 9.91
N LEU A 9 -8.41 55.45 9.07
CA LEU A 9 -9.21 54.54 8.28
C LEU A 9 -8.37 53.83 7.20
N ALA A 10 -7.41 54.53 6.59
CA ALA A 10 -6.49 53.96 5.61
C ALA A 10 -5.50 52.95 6.23
N ILE A 11 -5.04 53.18 7.46
CA ILE A 11 -4.17 52.26 8.19
C ILE A 11 -4.95 51.00 8.62
N LEU A 12 -6.22 51.13 9.06
CA LEU A 12 -7.08 50.02 9.39
C LEU A 12 -7.42 49.17 8.15
N ALA A 13 -7.66 49.76 7.00
CA ALA A 13 -7.97 49.05 5.76
C ALA A 13 -6.73 48.30 5.20
N GLY A 14 -5.53 48.83 5.40
CA GLY A 14 -4.27 48.17 4.98
C GLY A 14 -3.88 46.91 5.81
N SER A 15 -4.45 46.79 7.04
CA SER A 15 -4.14 45.67 7.92
C SER A 15 -4.90 44.36 7.57
N PHE A 16 -5.91 44.43 6.71
CA PHE A 16 -6.70 43.24 6.33
C PHE A 16 -6.17 42.49 5.11
N CYS A 17 -5.17 43.03 4.39
CA CYS A 17 -4.64 42.37 3.17
C CYS A 17 -3.45 41.43 3.39
N SER A 18 -2.95 41.26 4.63
CA SER A 18 -1.65 40.58 4.85
C SER A 18 -1.67 39.19 5.45
N CYS A 19 -2.82 38.51 5.57
CA CYS A 19 -2.88 37.27 6.31
C CYS A 19 -3.21 36.01 5.49
N ALA A 20 -3.40 36.06 4.18
CA ALA A 20 -3.73 34.89 3.40
C ALA A 20 -2.55 33.90 3.29
N ASP A 21 -1.33 34.39 3.11
CA ASP A 21 -0.13 33.57 3.01
C ASP A 21 0.35 33.00 4.35
N LEU A 22 -0.01 33.64 5.47
CA LEU A 22 0.36 33.17 6.81
C LEU A 22 -0.54 32.02 7.29
N ILE A 23 -1.78 31.97 6.76
CA ILE A 23 -2.77 30.95 7.14
C ILE A 23 -2.64 29.68 6.27
N ASN A 24 -2.08 29.80 5.07
CA ASN A 24 -1.75 28.68 4.20
C ASN A 24 -0.22 28.64 3.98
N PRO A 25 0.57 28.14 4.94
CA PRO A 25 1.98 27.91 4.68
C PRO A 25 2.09 26.90 3.54
N SER A 26 2.71 27.31 2.44
CA SER A 26 3.08 26.38 1.39
C SER A 26 3.98 25.32 2.03
N ILE A 27 3.52 24.08 2.07
CA ILE A 27 4.34 22.96 2.54
C ILE A 27 5.40 22.73 1.47
N GLN A 28 6.54 23.41 1.59
CA GLN A 28 7.59 23.45 0.57
C GLN A 28 8.25 22.07 0.30
N ASN A 29 8.02 21.08 1.20
CA ASN A 29 8.65 19.76 1.14
C ASN A 29 7.64 18.60 0.94
N ALA A 30 6.34 18.87 0.73
CA ALA A 30 5.40 17.81 0.42
C ALA A 30 5.26 17.70 -1.10
N GLN A 31 5.59 16.53 -1.63
CA GLN A 31 5.29 16.18 -3.01
C GLN A 31 3.78 15.94 -3.16
N THR A 32 3.20 16.48 -4.21
CA THR A 32 1.82 16.13 -4.58
C THR A 32 1.78 14.72 -5.17
N GLU A 33 0.59 14.08 -5.16
CA GLU A 33 0.39 12.78 -5.81
C GLU A 33 0.90 12.80 -7.26
N GLU A 34 0.55 13.86 -8.02
CA GLU A 34 1.02 14.03 -9.40
C GLU A 34 2.55 14.09 -9.52
N GLN A 35 3.23 14.79 -8.60
CA GLN A 35 4.69 14.88 -8.61
C GLN A 35 5.34 13.54 -8.28
N MET A 36 4.77 12.77 -7.32
CA MET A 36 5.26 11.44 -6.96
C MET A 36 5.22 10.47 -8.15
N PHE A 37 4.16 10.50 -8.95
CA PHE A 37 3.98 9.60 -10.09
C PHE A 37 4.57 10.12 -11.41
N LYS A 38 5.12 11.34 -11.44
CA LYS A 38 5.96 11.80 -12.58
C LYS A 38 7.35 11.18 -12.59
N ASP A 39 7.88 10.81 -11.43
CA ASP A 39 9.20 10.18 -11.31
C ASP A 39 9.06 8.68 -11.00
N PRO A 40 9.52 7.81 -11.90
CA PRO A 40 9.48 6.35 -11.68
C PRO A 40 10.15 5.91 -10.37
N SER A 41 11.24 6.58 -9.95
CA SER A 41 11.94 6.23 -8.72
C SER A 41 11.07 6.51 -7.49
N SER A 42 10.36 7.63 -7.47
CA SER A 42 9.42 7.97 -6.41
C SER A 42 8.24 7.01 -6.36
N ALA A 43 7.67 6.66 -7.53
CA ALA A 43 6.61 5.67 -7.63
C ALA A 43 7.07 4.28 -7.15
N MET A 44 8.29 3.84 -7.53
CA MET A 44 8.90 2.61 -7.02
C MET A 44 9.11 2.62 -5.50
N GLY A 45 9.37 3.79 -4.91
CA GLY A 45 9.48 3.95 -3.47
C GLY A 45 8.20 3.55 -2.72
N ILE A 46 7.02 3.78 -3.32
CA ILE A 46 5.72 3.37 -2.75
C ILE A 46 5.62 1.83 -2.73
N LEU A 47 5.98 1.18 -3.83
CA LEU A 47 6.00 -0.28 -3.90
C LEU A 47 7.06 -0.86 -2.96
N GLY A 48 8.25 -0.25 -2.92
CA GLY A 48 9.32 -0.60 -1.99
C GLY A 48 8.91 -0.49 -0.51
N TYR A 49 8.10 0.51 -0.16
CA TYR A 49 7.50 0.61 1.17
C TYR A 49 6.64 -0.62 1.50
N ALA A 50 5.84 -1.10 0.55
CA ALA A 50 5.00 -2.29 0.77
C ALA A 50 5.85 -3.55 1.00
N TYR A 51 6.94 -3.73 0.25
CA TYR A 51 7.90 -4.81 0.48
C TYR A 51 8.60 -4.70 1.83
N GLY A 52 9.04 -3.50 2.22
CA GLY A 52 9.70 -3.26 3.50
C GLY A 52 8.79 -3.47 4.72
N ASN A 53 7.47 -3.42 4.52
CA ASN A 53 6.46 -3.64 5.56
C ASN A 53 5.85 -5.05 5.54
N LEU A 54 6.46 -5.99 4.80
CA LEU A 54 6.03 -7.38 4.88
C LEU A 54 6.20 -7.91 6.31
N PRO A 55 5.24 -8.68 6.82
CA PRO A 55 5.32 -9.25 8.15
C PRO A 55 6.30 -10.42 8.15
N PHE A 56 7.60 -10.12 8.26
CA PHE A 56 8.61 -11.14 8.44
C PHE A 56 8.67 -11.57 9.89
N GLU A 57 8.35 -12.81 10.16
CA GLU A 57 8.56 -13.44 11.45
C GLU A 57 10.03 -13.91 11.55
N THR A 58 10.96 -12.94 11.65
CA THR A 58 12.40 -13.27 11.77
C THR A 58 12.79 -13.76 13.16
N LYS A 59 11.91 -13.52 14.16
CA LYS A 59 12.07 -14.01 15.53
C LYS A 59 10.70 -14.50 16.00
N SER A 60 10.58 -15.77 16.36
CA SER A 60 9.40 -16.28 17.03
C SER A 60 9.34 -15.71 18.44
N THR A 61 8.61 -14.60 18.60
CA THR A 61 8.30 -14.06 19.93
C THR A 61 6.93 -14.53 20.41
N THR A 62 6.18 -15.21 19.55
CA THR A 62 4.84 -15.70 19.84
C THR A 62 4.85 -16.83 20.86
N ASP A 63 5.93 -17.61 20.96
CA ASP A 63 6.10 -18.67 21.94
C ASP A 63 6.01 -18.15 23.38
N ILE A 64 6.37 -16.88 23.60
CA ILE A 64 6.23 -16.19 24.90
C ILE A 64 4.76 -16.04 25.34
N ALA A 65 3.83 -16.11 24.38
CA ALA A 65 2.40 -16.08 24.65
C ALA A 65 1.84 -17.44 25.09
N THR A 66 2.66 -18.48 25.08
CA THR A 66 2.29 -19.86 25.43
C THR A 66 3.03 -20.31 26.69
N ASP A 67 2.95 -21.57 27.02
CA ASP A 67 3.70 -22.22 28.09
C ASP A 67 5.06 -22.77 27.64
N ASP A 68 5.38 -22.67 26.32
CA ASP A 68 6.63 -23.17 25.74
C ASP A 68 7.83 -22.26 26.00
N ALA A 69 7.62 -20.97 26.25
CA ALA A 69 8.70 -20.02 26.46
C ALA A 69 8.35 -18.93 27.47
N VAL A 70 9.39 -18.37 28.09
CA VAL A 70 9.29 -17.21 28.98
C VAL A 70 10.29 -16.14 28.57
N THR A 71 10.02 -14.89 28.95
CA THR A 71 10.91 -13.76 28.73
C THR A 71 11.13 -13.00 30.03
N ASN A 72 12.30 -12.38 30.17
CA ASN A 72 12.61 -11.43 31.22
C ASN A 72 12.25 -9.98 30.83
N ASP A 73 11.79 -9.74 29.60
CA ASP A 73 11.29 -8.44 29.18
C ASP A 73 9.86 -8.23 29.69
N LEU A 74 9.75 -7.57 30.84
CA LEU A 74 8.47 -7.24 31.47
C LEU A 74 7.62 -6.27 30.64
N GLY A 75 8.19 -5.60 29.64
CA GLY A 75 7.48 -4.74 28.68
C GLY A 75 6.82 -5.51 27.53
N SER A 76 7.13 -6.80 27.38
CA SER A 76 6.58 -7.61 26.28
C SER A 76 5.06 -7.74 26.37
N GLY A 77 4.36 -7.34 25.32
CA GLY A 77 2.91 -7.52 25.21
C GLY A 77 2.46 -8.99 25.26
N TYR A 78 3.32 -9.91 24.81
CA TYR A 78 3.04 -11.36 24.81
C TYR A 78 2.92 -11.95 26.21
N ILE A 79 3.57 -11.38 27.24
CA ILE A 79 3.36 -11.78 28.64
C ILE A 79 1.89 -11.64 29.04
N LYS A 80 1.22 -10.57 28.59
CA LYS A 80 -0.19 -10.34 28.89
C LYS A 80 -1.10 -11.38 28.26
N MET A 81 -0.72 -11.91 27.08
CA MET A 81 -1.42 -13.02 26.46
C MET A 81 -1.25 -14.29 27.30
N ALA A 82 -0.03 -14.65 27.67
CA ALA A 82 0.27 -15.80 28.51
C ALA A 82 -0.46 -15.76 29.88
N GLN A 83 -0.62 -14.56 30.43
CA GLN A 83 -1.32 -14.33 31.70
C GLN A 83 -2.84 -14.19 31.56
N GLY A 84 -3.40 -14.21 30.34
CA GLY A 84 -4.82 -14.01 30.10
C GLY A 84 -5.31 -12.58 30.38
N THR A 85 -4.42 -11.59 30.43
CA THR A 85 -4.73 -10.19 30.74
C THR A 85 -4.73 -9.27 29.51
N TRP A 86 -4.61 -9.83 28.32
CA TRP A 86 -4.66 -9.06 27.08
C TRP A 86 -6.09 -8.58 26.76
N ALA A 87 -6.19 -7.49 26.02
CA ALA A 87 -7.46 -6.89 25.60
C ALA A 87 -7.30 -6.24 24.21
N ALA A 88 -8.41 -5.87 23.58
CA ALA A 88 -8.43 -5.29 22.25
C ALA A 88 -7.56 -4.01 22.09
N ASN A 89 -7.36 -3.25 23.17
CA ASN A 89 -6.49 -2.08 23.20
C ASN A 89 -5.01 -2.40 23.49
N ASN A 90 -4.67 -3.67 23.65
CA ASN A 90 -3.33 -4.14 23.95
C ASN A 90 -3.11 -5.51 23.30
N ASP A 91 -3.31 -5.58 22.01
CA ASP A 91 -3.08 -6.77 21.18
C ASP A 91 -1.66 -6.69 20.58
N PRO A 92 -0.67 -7.48 21.07
CA PRO A 92 0.68 -7.48 20.58
C PRO A 92 0.79 -8.08 19.16
N MET A 93 -0.24 -8.77 18.70
CA MET A 93 -0.30 -9.38 17.36
C MET A 93 -1.06 -8.51 16.36
N SER A 94 -1.51 -7.32 16.77
CA SER A 94 -2.31 -6.47 15.88
C SER A 94 -1.56 -6.13 14.59
N GLN A 95 -2.22 -6.40 13.48
CA GLN A 95 -1.76 -6.04 12.14
C GLN A 95 -2.55 -4.85 11.56
N TRP A 96 -3.51 -4.31 12.31
CA TRP A 96 -4.50 -3.36 11.80
C TRP A 96 -3.86 -2.14 11.13
N GLN A 97 -3.09 -1.39 11.89
CA GLN A 97 -2.51 -0.13 11.40
C GLN A 97 -1.52 -0.37 10.26
N ALA A 98 -0.57 -1.29 10.45
CA ALA A 98 0.48 -1.54 9.49
C ALA A 98 -0.07 -2.03 8.14
N ARG A 99 -1.03 -2.98 8.17
CA ARG A 99 -1.62 -3.52 6.94
C ARG A 99 -2.51 -2.51 6.24
N LYS A 100 -3.33 -1.74 6.99
CA LYS A 100 -4.18 -0.70 6.38
C LYS A 100 -3.36 0.40 5.70
N ILE A 101 -2.28 0.87 6.33
CA ILE A 101 -1.38 1.85 5.72
C ILE A 101 -0.76 1.27 4.43
N THR A 102 -0.28 0.02 4.48
CA THR A 102 0.32 -0.62 3.30
C THR A 102 -0.70 -0.79 2.17
N ILE A 103 -1.93 -1.23 2.47
CA ILE A 103 -3.02 -1.34 1.49
C ILE A 103 -3.34 0.03 0.88
N GLN A 104 -3.38 1.09 1.68
CA GLN A 104 -3.58 2.46 1.20
C GLN A 104 -2.53 2.87 0.16
N TYR A 105 -1.24 2.63 0.44
CA TYR A 105 -0.16 2.91 -0.51
C TYR A 105 -0.24 2.05 -1.77
N LEU A 106 -0.60 0.77 -1.63
CA LEU A 106 -0.80 -0.12 -2.78
C LEU A 106 -1.99 0.31 -3.64
N ASN A 107 -3.10 0.75 -3.04
CA ASN A 107 -4.23 1.31 -3.79
C ASN A 107 -3.83 2.58 -4.54
N LEU A 108 -3.05 3.46 -3.90
CA LEU A 108 -2.52 4.67 -4.54
C LEU A 108 -1.61 4.32 -5.72
N PHE A 109 -0.75 3.30 -5.55
CA PHE A 109 0.12 2.80 -6.62
C PHE A 109 -0.70 2.21 -7.78
N LEU A 110 -1.65 1.33 -7.49
CA LEU A 110 -2.51 0.68 -8.49
C LEU A 110 -3.34 1.68 -9.31
N LYS A 111 -3.78 2.77 -8.68
CA LYS A 111 -4.49 3.87 -9.35
C LYS A 111 -3.62 4.60 -10.36
N ASN A 112 -2.33 4.71 -10.09
CA ASN A 112 -1.42 5.59 -10.85
C ASN A 112 -0.38 4.84 -11.69
N VAL A 113 -0.20 3.54 -11.54
CA VAL A 113 0.88 2.76 -12.18
C VAL A 113 0.94 2.93 -13.70
N GLU A 114 -0.20 3.12 -14.36
CA GLU A 114 -0.32 3.31 -15.82
C GLU A 114 0.09 4.72 -16.26
N THR A 115 0.06 5.70 -15.36
CA THR A 115 0.41 7.10 -15.68
C THR A 115 1.90 7.38 -15.62
N VAL A 116 2.67 6.48 -14.99
CA VAL A 116 4.11 6.60 -14.83
C VAL A 116 4.83 6.20 -16.12
N SER A 117 5.79 7.01 -16.54
CA SER A 117 6.66 6.69 -17.67
C SER A 117 7.82 5.78 -17.25
N TRP A 118 7.56 4.48 -17.15
CA TRP A 118 8.54 3.46 -16.74
C TRP A 118 9.64 3.25 -17.79
N SER A 119 9.31 3.41 -19.08
CA SER A 119 10.23 3.28 -20.19
C SER A 119 9.85 4.19 -21.36
N LYS A 120 10.84 4.59 -22.14
CA LYS A 120 10.61 5.27 -23.44
C LYS A 120 10.18 4.29 -24.53
N ASP A 121 10.54 3.03 -24.40
CA ASP A 121 10.13 1.96 -25.30
C ASP A 121 8.70 1.52 -24.94
N PRO A 122 7.73 1.57 -25.87
CA PRO A 122 6.33 1.26 -25.58
C PRO A 122 6.10 -0.20 -25.17
N PHE A 123 6.92 -1.13 -25.67
CA PHE A 123 6.79 -2.55 -25.32
C PHE A 123 7.28 -2.80 -23.89
N ARG A 124 8.43 -2.21 -23.54
CA ARG A 124 8.94 -2.26 -22.16
C ARG A 124 8.02 -1.52 -21.20
N GLN A 125 7.44 -0.40 -21.62
CA GLN A 125 6.46 0.34 -20.83
C GLN A 125 5.28 -0.57 -20.43
N ALA A 126 4.70 -1.29 -21.40
CA ALA A 126 3.59 -2.20 -21.14
C ALA A 126 3.98 -3.35 -20.21
N MET A 127 5.16 -3.95 -20.44
CA MET A 127 5.68 -5.02 -19.58
C MET A 127 5.96 -4.55 -18.14
N PHE A 128 6.50 -3.33 -17.95
CA PHE A 128 6.70 -2.76 -16.63
C PHE A 128 5.37 -2.48 -15.91
N ILE A 129 4.36 -1.97 -16.61
CA ILE A 129 3.03 -1.76 -16.02
C ILE A 129 2.48 -3.10 -15.54
N ASP A 130 2.51 -4.14 -16.36
CA ASP A 130 2.02 -5.47 -16.00
C ASP A 130 2.77 -6.02 -14.78
N LYS A 131 4.10 -6.00 -14.81
CA LYS A 131 4.95 -6.48 -13.72
C LYS A 131 4.61 -5.78 -12.39
N LEU A 132 4.67 -4.46 -12.39
CA LEU A 132 4.53 -3.67 -11.17
C LEU A 132 3.09 -3.68 -10.65
N ARG A 133 2.09 -3.72 -11.54
CA ARG A 133 0.69 -3.92 -11.18
C ARG A 133 0.46 -5.31 -10.57
N GLY A 134 1.03 -6.35 -11.17
CA GLY A 134 0.94 -7.72 -10.65
C GLY A 134 1.58 -7.84 -9.26
N GLU A 135 2.77 -7.26 -9.07
CA GLU A 135 3.43 -7.20 -7.76
C GLU A 135 2.57 -6.47 -6.71
N ALA A 136 2.00 -5.31 -7.07
CA ALA A 136 1.16 -4.54 -6.15
C ALA A 136 -0.12 -5.29 -5.76
N LEU A 137 -0.76 -6.01 -6.69
CA LEU A 137 -1.93 -6.85 -6.42
C LEU A 137 -1.58 -8.01 -5.49
N GLY A 138 -0.48 -8.73 -5.76
CA GLY A 138 0.00 -9.81 -4.90
C GLY A 138 0.32 -9.34 -3.48
N LEU A 139 0.98 -8.18 -3.36
CA LEU A 139 1.26 -7.55 -2.06
C LEU A 139 -0.03 -7.12 -1.35
N ARG A 140 -1.04 -6.61 -2.08
CA ARG A 140 -2.34 -6.24 -1.49
C ARG A 140 -3.07 -7.46 -0.96
N ALA A 141 -3.10 -8.53 -1.72
CA ALA A 141 -3.68 -9.81 -1.29
C ALA A 141 -3.00 -10.34 -0.02
N LEU A 142 -1.67 -10.31 0.04
CA LEU A 142 -0.91 -10.75 1.20
C LEU A 142 -1.19 -9.90 2.44
N ASN A 143 -1.23 -8.57 2.29
CA ASN A 143 -1.56 -7.67 3.39
C ASN A 143 -3.01 -7.85 3.87
N MET A 144 -3.95 -8.07 2.94
CA MET A 144 -5.34 -8.38 3.25
C MET A 144 -5.47 -9.71 3.99
N TYR A 145 -4.70 -10.75 3.61
CA TYR A 145 -4.65 -12.03 4.31
C TYR A 145 -4.21 -11.86 5.77
N TYR A 146 -3.11 -11.11 6.03
CA TYR A 146 -2.65 -10.89 7.40
C TYR A 146 -3.65 -10.07 8.22
N LEU A 147 -4.31 -9.09 7.59
CA LEU A 147 -5.35 -8.31 8.24
C LEU A 147 -6.55 -9.21 8.61
N LEU A 148 -7.01 -10.03 7.67
CA LEU A 148 -8.10 -10.98 7.89
C LEU A 148 -7.77 -12.03 8.94
N ARG A 149 -6.57 -12.62 8.88
CA ARG A 149 -6.10 -13.65 9.84
C ARG A 149 -6.13 -13.14 11.27
N ASN A 150 -5.72 -11.89 11.49
CA ASN A 150 -5.56 -11.34 12.83
C ASN A 150 -6.82 -10.65 13.36
N HIS A 151 -7.68 -10.16 12.48
CA HIS A 151 -8.83 -9.32 12.87
C HIS A 151 -10.19 -9.85 12.39
N GLY A 152 -10.21 -10.91 11.55
CA GLY A 152 -11.44 -11.62 11.19
C GLY A 152 -11.90 -12.57 12.30
N GLY A 153 -13.18 -12.94 12.29
CA GLY A 153 -13.69 -13.93 13.24
C GLY A 153 -15.15 -13.77 13.58
N TRP A 154 -15.61 -14.62 14.48
CA TRP A 154 -16.98 -14.64 14.97
C TRP A 154 -17.25 -13.44 15.89
N THR A 155 -18.37 -12.79 15.66
CA THR A 155 -18.89 -11.77 16.57
C THR A 155 -19.71 -12.40 17.68
N SER A 156 -19.96 -11.64 18.74
CA SER A 156 -20.88 -12.06 19.82
C SER A 156 -22.31 -12.30 19.30
N GLY A 157 -22.70 -11.69 18.17
CA GLY A 157 -23.98 -11.91 17.52
C GLY A 157 -24.02 -13.14 16.61
N GLY A 158 -22.98 -13.99 16.57
CA GLY A 158 -22.94 -15.22 15.78
C GLY A 158 -22.70 -15.00 14.29
N GLN A 159 -22.16 -13.83 13.88
CA GLN A 159 -21.79 -13.54 12.50
C GLN A 159 -20.29 -13.75 12.31
N LEU A 160 -19.90 -14.42 11.25
CA LEU A 160 -18.50 -14.55 10.83
C LEU A 160 -18.13 -13.36 9.93
N LEU A 161 -17.45 -12.38 10.51
CA LEU A 161 -17.04 -11.16 9.82
C LEU A 161 -15.53 -11.13 9.54
N GLY A 162 -15.19 -10.54 8.40
CA GLY A 162 -13.84 -10.23 8.00
C GLY A 162 -13.43 -8.83 8.48
N VAL A 163 -12.86 -8.06 7.58
CA VAL A 163 -12.38 -6.69 7.74
C VAL A 163 -13.00 -5.80 6.64
N PRO A 164 -12.93 -4.48 6.75
CA PRO A 164 -13.33 -3.61 5.63
C PRO A 164 -12.48 -3.89 4.38
N ILE A 165 -13.13 -4.02 3.23
CA ILE A 165 -12.50 -4.17 1.93
C ILE A 165 -12.36 -2.78 1.31
N ILE A 166 -11.13 -2.28 1.21
CA ILE A 166 -10.81 -0.95 0.68
C ILE A 166 -9.90 -1.13 -0.53
N LEU A 167 -10.42 -0.86 -1.73
CA LEU A 167 -9.72 -1.09 -3.00
C LEU A 167 -9.27 0.20 -3.68
N GLU A 168 -9.75 1.35 -3.18
CA GLU A 168 -9.37 2.67 -3.67
C GLU A 168 -8.59 3.42 -2.60
N PRO A 169 -7.71 4.35 -2.98
CA PRO A 169 -7.02 5.19 -2.01
C PRO A 169 -8.01 6.09 -1.28
N GLU A 170 -7.93 6.09 0.05
CA GLU A 170 -8.74 6.94 0.91
C GLU A 170 -8.11 8.35 0.98
N GLY A 171 -8.94 9.38 0.86
CA GLY A 171 -8.57 10.79 1.03
C GLY A 171 -9.31 11.41 2.21
N VAL A 172 -9.14 12.72 2.40
CA VAL A 172 -9.72 13.46 3.53
C VAL A 172 -11.26 13.45 3.56
N GLU A 173 -11.89 13.25 2.40
CA GLU A 173 -13.35 13.17 2.24
C GLU A 173 -13.90 11.74 2.30
N SER A 174 -13.02 10.74 2.50
CA SER A 174 -13.45 9.34 2.54
C SER A 174 -14.19 9.01 3.83
N ASP A 175 -15.16 8.11 3.74
CA ASP A 175 -15.80 7.53 4.93
C ASP A 175 -14.87 6.51 5.58
N PHE A 176 -14.25 6.88 6.69
CA PHE A 176 -13.35 6.00 7.44
C PHE A 176 -14.09 4.99 8.34
N ASN A 177 -15.43 5.07 8.43
CA ASN A 177 -16.25 4.15 9.22
C ASN A 177 -16.81 3.01 8.38
N GLN A 178 -16.00 2.45 7.48
CA GLN A 178 -16.39 1.33 6.66
C GLN A 178 -16.78 0.12 7.50
N PRO A 179 -17.95 -0.52 7.25
CA PRO A 179 -18.35 -1.72 7.96
C PRO A 179 -17.43 -2.89 7.62
N ARG A 180 -17.34 -3.83 8.53
CA ARG A 180 -16.66 -5.11 8.27
C ARG A 180 -17.43 -5.89 7.20
N ALA A 181 -16.73 -6.36 6.18
CA ALA A 181 -17.28 -7.30 5.20
C ALA A 181 -17.47 -8.70 5.83
N SER A 182 -18.16 -9.60 5.14
CA SER A 182 -18.16 -11.00 5.52
C SER A 182 -16.75 -11.60 5.39
N PHE A 183 -16.45 -12.61 6.17
CA PHE A 183 -15.17 -13.32 6.08
C PHE A 183 -14.99 -13.89 4.66
N GLN A 184 -16.04 -14.46 4.11
CA GLN A 184 -16.04 -15.00 2.75
C GLN A 184 -15.72 -13.93 1.70
N ALA A 185 -16.34 -12.75 1.76
CA ALA A 185 -16.07 -11.67 0.82
C ALA A 185 -14.60 -11.22 0.88
N CYS A 186 -13.98 -11.22 2.07
CA CYS A 186 -12.55 -10.92 2.19
C CYS A 186 -11.68 -12.00 1.53
N VAL A 187 -12.02 -13.28 1.68
CA VAL A 187 -11.32 -14.39 1.02
C VAL A 187 -11.46 -14.29 -0.50
N GLU A 188 -12.67 -14.02 -0.98
CA GLU A 188 -12.94 -13.83 -2.42
C GLU A 188 -12.13 -12.66 -3.00
N GLN A 189 -12.00 -11.56 -2.26
CA GLN A 189 -11.18 -10.43 -2.68
C GLN A 189 -9.69 -10.78 -2.72
N ILE A 190 -9.18 -11.53 -1.74
CA ILE A 190 -7.79 -12.02 -1.74
C ILE A 190 -7.53 -12.86 -2.98
N TYR A 191 -8.43 -13.79 -3.32
CA TYR A 191 -8.29 -14.61 -4.51
C TYR A 191 -8.38 -13.78 -5.80
N ALA A 192 -9.29 -12.80 -5.86
CA ALA A 192 -9.41 -11.91 -7.01
C ALA A 192 -8.10 -11.15 -7.30
N ASP A 193 -7.46 -10.62 -6.27
CA ASP A 193 -6.16 -9.95 -6.42
C ASP A 193 -5.05 -10.91 -6.84
N ILE A 194 -5.02 -12.14 -6.30
CA ILE A 194 -4.05 -13.17 -6.67
C ILE A 194 -4.26 -13.60 -8.12
N ASP A 195 -5.50 -13.88 -8.53
CA ASP A 195 -5.83 -14.32 -9.88
C ASP A 195 -5.43 -13.26 -10.93
N GLU A 196 -5.64 -11.98 -10.63
CA GLU A 196 -5.19 -10.90 -11.52
C GLU A 196 -3.66 -10.78 -11.52
N ALA A 197 -3.00 -10.90 -10.37
CA ALA A 197 -1.54 -10.90 -10.28
C ALA A 197 -0.93 -12.05 -11.10
N MET A 198 -1.48 -13.25 -11.02
CA MET A 198 -1.03 -14.43 -11.77
C MET A 198 -1.18 -14.30 -13.29
N LYS A 199 -2.12 -13.47 -13.76
CA LYS A 199 -2.24 -13.17 -15.21
C LYS A 199 -1.11 -12.23 -15.68
N LEU A 200 -0.59 -11.41 -14.79
CA LEU A 200 0.37 -10.36 -15.11
C LEU A 200 1.82 -10.78 -14.87
N LEU A 201 2.06 -11.59 -13.83
CA LEU A 201 3.39 -12.04 -13.45
C LEU A 201 3.74 -13.37 -14.10
N PRO A 202 5.01 -13.63 -14.40
CA PRO A 202 5.47 -14.96 -14.77
C PRO A 202 5.41 -15.90 -13.55
N PHE A 203 5.37 -17.20 -13.81
CA PHE A 203 5.43 -18.20 -12.75
C PHE A 203 6.78 -18.16 -11.99
N ASP A 204 7.85 -17.91 -12.72
CA ASP A 204 9.18 -17.64 -12.18
C ASP A 204 9.88 -16.55 -13.00
N TYR A 205 11.01 -16.06 -12.50
CA TYR A 205 11.80 -15.01 -13.13
C TYR A 205 13.06 -15.55 -13.84
N VAL A 206 13.06 -16.84 -14.17
CA VAL A 206 14.14 -17.45 -14.95
C VAL A 206 14.21 -16.82 -16.34
N GLN A 207 15.41 -16.51 -16.81
CA GLN A 207 15.61 -15.95 -18.13
C GLN A 207 15.18 -16.92 -19.23
N LEU A 208 14.37 -16.46 -20.15
CA LEU A 208 14.03 -17.19 -21.36
C LEU A 208 15.26 -17.31 -22.26
N THR A 209 15.46 -18.48 -22.85
CA THR A 209 16.57 -18.75 -23.77
C THR A 209 16.10 -18.91 -25.22
N ASP A 210 14.79 -19.09 -25.44
CA ASP A 210 14.16 -19.23 -26.75
C ASP A 210 13.09 -18.13 -26.94
N ASP A 211 13.13 -17.45 -28.09
CA ASP A 211 12.15 -16.42 -28.47
C ASP A 211 10.72 -16.97 -28.56
N ASN A 212 10.58 -18.27 -28.80
CA ASN A 212 9.27 -18.94 -28.82
C ASN A 212 8.61 -19.00 -27.43
N GLU A 213 9.39 -18.91 -26.35
CA GLU A 213 8.89 -18.93 -24.96
C GLU A 213 8.31 -17.58 -24.51
N VAL A 214 8.53 -16.49 -25.26
CA VAL A 214 7.92 -15.19 -24.96
C VAL A 214 6.39 -15.36 -24.89
N PRO A 215 5.73 -14.93 -23.81
CA PRO A 215 4.28 -15.08 -23.68
C PRO A 215 3.53 -14.43 -24.84
N GLN A 216 2.48 -15.11 -25.31
CA GLN A 216 1.70 -14.71 -26.48
C GLN A 216 1.19 -13.27 -26.39
N ARG A 217 0.73 -12.84 -25.22
CA ARG A 217 0.22 -11.47 -24.97
C ARG A 217 1.28 -10.39 -25.29
N TYR A 218 2.56 -10.69 -25.10
CA TYR A 218 3.63 -9.73 -25.39
C TYR A 218 4.06 -9.82 -26.87
N LYS A 219 3.97 -11.00 -27.49
CA LYS A 219 4.13 -11.12 -28.93
C LYS A 219 3.09 -10.32 -29.70
N GLU A 220 1.85 -10.30 -29.22
CA GLU A 220 0.74 -9.54 -29.82
C GLU A 220 0.96 -8.02 -29.82
N ILE A 221 1.67 -7.49 -28.82
CA ILE A 221 2.06 -6.08 -28.78
C ILE A 221 3.39 -5.77 -29.46
N GLY A 222 4.13 -6.80 -29.93
CA GLY A 222 5.35 -6.61 -30.73
C GLY A 222 6.66 -7.06 -30.09
N VAL A 223 6.66 -7.61 -28.87
CA VAL A 223 7.86 -8.21 -28.24
C VAL A 223 8.17 -9.52 -28.94
N GLN A 224 9.28 -9.59 -29.66
CA GLN A 224 9.64 -10.76 -30.47
C GLN A 224 10.75 -11.62 -29.89
N TYR A 225 11.63 -11.02 -29.07
CA TYR A 225 12.85 -11.65 -28.60
C TYR A 225 12.82 -11.89 -27.08
N ALA A 226 13.33 -13.06 -26.67
CA ALA A 226 13.52 -13.41 -25.26
C ALA A 226 14.33 -12.35 -24.51
N GLN A 227 15.33 -11.73 -25.16
CA GLN A 227 16.12 -10.66 -24.55
C GLN A 227 15.27 -9.43 -24.18
N GLU A 228 14.28 -9.07 -24.98
CA GLU A 228 13.38 -7.94 -24.70
C GLU A 228 12.51 -8.22 -23.49
N TYR A 229 11.97 -9.44 -23.41
CA TYR A 229 11.19 -9.92 -22.27
C TYR A 229 12.05 -10.01 -21.00
N ASN A 230 13.22 -10.60 -21.08
CA ASN A 230 14.15 -10.77 -19.96
C ASN A 230 14.62 -9.44 -19.39
N ALA A 231 14.68 -8.37 -20.19
CA ALA A 231 15.02 -7.04 -19.71
C ALA A 231 14.04 -6.47 -18.68
N VAL A 232 12.82 -7.06 -18.55
CA VAL A 232 11.79 -6.67 -17.58
C VAL A 232 11.50 -7.78 -16.61
N PHE A 233 11.38 -9.02 -17.08
CA PHE A 233 10.98 -10.18 -16.27
C PHE A 233 12.11 -11.17 -15.99
N GLY A 234 13.28 -11.02 -16.63
CA GLY A 234 14.43 -11.86 -16.33
C GLY A 234 15.01 -11.55 -14.95
N ASP A 235 15.55 -12.56 -14.28
CA ASP A 235 16.29 -12.36 -13.03
C ASP A 235 17.55 -11.53 -13.31
N SER A 236 17.64 -10.38 -12.66
CA SER A 236 18.82 -9.50 -12.75
C SER A 236 19.83 -9.75 -11.62
N PHE A 237 19.63 -10.77 -10.81
CA PHE A 237 20.48 -11.13 -9.65
C PHE A 237 21.39 -12.33 -9.92
N SER A 238 21.57 -12.72 -11.18
CA SER A 238 22.55 -13.76 -11.56
C SER A 238 23.92 -13.16 -11.82
#